data_1f68e33bf000e9088e4b7384ec4b99ab
#
_entry.id   1f68e33bf000e9088e4b7384ec4b99ab
#
_cell.length_a   1.000
_cell.length_b   1.000
_cell.length_c   1.000
_cell.angle_alpha   90.00
_cell.angle_beta   90.00
_cell.angle_gamma   90.00
#
_symmetry.space_group_name_H-M   'P 1'
#
loop_
_entity.id
_entity.type
_entity.pdbx_description
1 polymer ?
#
loop_
_entity_poly.entity_id
_entity_poly.type
_entity_poly.pdbx_seq_one_letter_code
_entity_poly.pdbx_strand_id
1 'polypeptide(L)'
;MLLDLFTYFAKFPQNSGIIKGIATKGESSMEEYATTLGIIARMEEKELVPEIQNYVYGQSFDELKQRIDKLTGSFLFVDYGEVDIQDDGRRSFECTQRIAVTVAQKLSSNADMLERVIVNDRTLQMLSQVHARIMADVETEGLYWMDRERITNCEIIPFVSAELQSYGWTLMLSAKGADILDTHSLARKMMRRQSFAPSE
;
A
#
# COMPACT_ATOMS: atom_id res chain seq x y z
N MET A 1 3.28 -8.56 -8.56
CA MET A 1 3.60 -7.16 -8.20
C MET A 1 2.43 -6.44 -7.53
N LEU A 2 1.28 -6.17 -8.19
CA LEU A 2 0.16 -5.43 -7.55
C LEU A 2 -0.43 -6.15 -6.33
N LEU A 3 -0.61 -7.47 -6.39
CA LEU A 3 -1.04 -8.26 -5.24
C LEU A 3 0.01 -8.30 -4.12
N ASP A 4 1.30 -8.29 -4.47
CA ASP A 4 2.38 -8.26 -3.48
C ASP A 4 2.39 -6.92 -2.75
N LEU A 5 2.19 -5.80 -3.49
CA LEU A 5 2.02 -4.47 -2.91
C LEU A 5 0.78 -4.41 -2.00
N PHE A 6 -0.38 -4.87 -2.50
CA PHE A 6 -1.62 -4.91 -1.73
C PHE A 6 -1.42 -5.65 -0.41
N THR A 7 -0.83 -6.85 -0.49
CA THR A 7 -0.59 -7.70 0.67
C THR A 7 0.43 -7.07 1.63
N TYR A 8 1.51 -6.49 1.10
CA TYR A 8 2.53 -5.84 1.92
C TYR A 8 1.96 -4.69 2.74
N PHE A 9 1.22 -3.79 2.10
CA PHE A 9 0.65 -2.64 2.82
C PHE A 9 -0.53 -3.02 3.73
N ALA A 10 -1.16 -4.16 3.53
CA ALA A 10 -2.21 -4.67 4.40
C ALA A 10 -1.73 -5.00 5.82
N LYS A 11 -0.42 -5.11 6.06
CA LYS A 11 0.12 -5.36 7.41
C LYS A 11 0.10 -4.14 8.34
N PHE A 12 -0.06 -2.93 7.80
CA PHE A 12 0.00 -1.70 8.60
C PHE A 12 -1.30 -1.35 9.33
N PRO A 13 -2.48 -1.28 8.66
CA PRO A 13 -3.72 -0.86 9.29
C PRO A 13 -4.33 -1.97 10.14
N GLN A 14 -5.38 -1.63 10.86
CA GLN A 14 -6.19 -2.62 11.58
C GLN A 14 -6.73 -3.69 10.63
N ASN A 15 -6.64 -4.93 11.02
CA ASN A 15 -7.12 -6.07 10.24
C ASN A 15 -8.63 -5.99 9.94
N SER A 16 -9.40 -5.45 10.88
CA SER A 16 -10.83 -5.18 10.71
C SER A 16 -11.12 -4.19 9.58
N GLY A 17 -10.25 -3.21 9.37
CA GLY A 17 -10.34 -2.22 8.28
C GLY A 17 -10.01 -2.79 6.90
N ILE A 18 -9.43 -3.99 6.84
CA ILE A 18 -9.17 -4.71 5.60
C ILE A 18 -10.30 -5.69 5.32
N ILE A 19 -10.58 -6.60 6.25
CA ILE A 19 -11.50 -7.75 6.05
C ILE A 19 -12.96 -7.30 5.99
N LYS A 20 -13.34 -6.30 6.79
CA LYS A 20 -14.71 -5.73 6.82
C LYS A 20 -14.77 -4.34 6.18
N GLY A 21 -13.67 -3.92 5.58
CA GLY A 21 -13.51 -2.58 5.05
C GLY A 21 -13.88 -2.46 3.57
N ILE A 22 -13.37 -1.42 2.96
CA ILE A 22 -13.56 -1.12 1.55
C ILE A 22 -12.67 -1.99 0.65
N ALA A 23 -11.50 -2.38 1.16
CA ALA A 23 -10.51 -3.13 0.39
C ALA A 23 -10.99 -4.52 0.00
N THR A 24 -11.83 -5.15 0.83
CA THR A 24 -12.36 -6.48 0.57
C THR A 24 -13.84 -6.59 0.93
N LYS A 25 -14.56 -7.42 0.19
CA LYS A 25 -15.98 -7.75 0.50
C LYS A 25 -16.13 -9.11 1.22
N GLY A 26 -15.02 -9.80 1.50
CA GLY A 26 -14.99 -11.08 2.19
C GLY A 26 -15.13 -12.30 1.27
N GLU A 27 -15.90 -12.24 0.18
CA GLU A 27 -16.16 -13.35 -0.72
C GLU A 27 -16.03 -12.96 -2.19
N SER A 28 -15.50 -13.86 -3.02
CA SER A 28 -15.41 -13.71 -4.47
C SER A 28 -15.32 -15.08 -5.15
N SER A 29 -15.74 -15.15 -6.41
CA SER A 29 -15.56 -16.32 -7.26
C SER A 29 -14.13 -16.48 -7.81
N MET A 30 -13.25 -15.49 -7.58
CA MET A 30 -11.86 -15.53 -8.01
C MET A 30 -11.03 -16.36 -7.02
N GLU A 31 -10.29 -17.36 -7.51
CA GLU A 31 -9.45 -18.23 -6.69
C GLU A 31 -8.36 -17.45 -5.96
N GLU A 32 -7.74 -16.49 -6.65
CA GLU A 32 -6.70 -15.63 -6.08
C GLU A 32 -7.21 -14.77 -4.94
N TYR A 33 -8.51 -14.45 -4.93
CA TYR A 33 -9.12 -13.65 -3.87
C TYR A 33 -9.08 -14.38 -2.52
N ALA A 34 -9.53 -15.63 -2.49
CA ALA A 34 -9.52 -16.46 -1.29
C ALA A 34 -8.08 -16.70 -0.79
N THR A 35 -7.16 -16.98 -1.73
CA THR A 35 -5.74 -17.16 -1.44
C THR A 35 -5.13 -15.91 -0.80
N THR A 36 -5.38 -14.74 -1.37
CA THR A 36 -4.87 -13.45 -0.86
C THR A 36 -5.42 -13.13 0.52
N LEU A 37 -6.73 -13.34 0.74
CA LEU A 37 -7.32 -13.17 2.07
C LEU A 37 -6.72 -14.15 3.09
N GLY A 38 -6.46 -15.39 2.68
CA GLY A 38 -5.79 -16.38 3.51
C GLY A 38 -4.37 -15.97 3.91
N ILE A 39 -3.62 -15.36 3.00
CA ILE A 39 -2.29 -14.81 3.28
C ILE A 39 -2.41 -13.69 4.31
N ILE A 40 -3.29 -12.71 4.10
CA ILE A 40 -3.48 -11.58 5.03
C ILE A 40 -3.90 -12.07 6.43
N ALA A 41 -4.80 -13.04 6.51
CA ALA A 41 -5.27 -13.57 7.79
C ALA A 41 -4.17 -14.29 8.58
N ARG A 42 -3.20 -14.92 7.88
CA ARG A 42 -2.10 -15.72 8.47
C ARG A 42 -0.81 -14.92 8.64
N MET A 43 -0.77 -13.66 8.28
CA MET A 43 0.42 -12.83 8.49
C MET A 43 0.84 -12.87 9.95
N GLU A 44 2.11 -13.17 10.20
CA GLU A 44 2.70 -13.12 11.56
C GLU A 44 2.75 -11.67 12.05
N GLU A 45 3.11 -10.75 11.15
CA GLU A 45 3.13 -9.32 11.41
C GLU A 45 1.92 -8.63 10.78
N LYS A 46 1.07 -8.08 11.62
CA LYS A 46 -0.13 -7.33 11.22
C LYS A 46 -0.44 -6.24 12.24
N GLU A 47 -1.24 -5.27 11.82
CA GLU A 47 -1.62 -4.13 12.64
C GLU A 47 -0.40 -3.37 13.19
N LEU A 48 0.63 -3.18 12.33
CA LEU A 48 1.88 -2.54 12.73
C LEU A 48 1.71 -1.07 13.11
N VAL A 49 0.67 -0.42 12.58
CA VAL A 49 0.25 0.94 12.93
C VAL A 49 -1.26 0.91 13.22
N PRO A 50 -1.67 0.42 14.40
CA PRO A 50 -3.08 0.17 14.71
C PRO A 50 -3.94 1.45 14.80
N GLU A 51 -3.32 2.62 14.84
CA GLU A 51 -4.01 3.90 14.75
C GLU A 51 -4.60 4.13 13.36
N ILE A 52 -4.12 3.43 12.34
CA ILE A 52 -4.70 3.42 11.00
C ILE A 52 -5.87 2.42 10.98
N GLN A 53 -7.08 2.93 10.90
CA GLN A 53 -8.30 2.13 11.05
C GLN A 53 -8.76 1.46 9.76
N ASN A 54 -8.44 2.04 8.60
CA ASN A 54 -8.97 1.59 7.32
C ASN A 54 -7.88 1.43 6.29
N TYR A 55 -8.11 0.52 5.32
CA TYR A 55 -7.24 0.29 4.19
C TYR A 55 -7.94 0.57 2.87
N VAL A 56 -7.30 1.34 2.00
CA VAL A 56 -7.79 1.68 0.66
C VAL A 56 -6.67 1.44 -0.33
N TYR A 57 -6.98 0.81 -1.45
CA TYR A 57 -6.01 0.46 -2.48
C TYR A 57 -6.63 0.65 -3.87
N GLY A 58 -5.96 1.38 -4.75
CA GLY A 58 -6.46 1.65 -6.11
C GLY A 58 -5.67 2.69 -6.87
N GLN A 59 -6.08 2.95 -8.11
CA GLN A 59 -5.42 3.90 -9.03
C GLN A 59 -6.12 5.24 -9.13
N SER A 60 -7.39 5.30 -8.83
CA SER A 60 -8.19 6.50 -9.07
C SER A 60 -8.87 6.96 -7.82
N PHE A 61 -8.61 8.22 -7.48
CA PHE A 61 -9.27 8.88 -6.37
C PHE A 61 -10.79 8.98 -6.59
N ASP A 62 -11.25 9.17 -7.83
CA ASP A 62 -12.66 9.33 -8.15
C ASP A 62 -13.45 8.02 -7.96
N GLU A 63 -12.86 6.87 -8.32
CA GLU A 63 -13.48 5.56 -8.06
C GLU A 63 -13.55 5.25 -6.57
N LEU A 64 -12.55 5.71 -5.83
CA LEU A 64 -12.43 5.49 -4.40
C LEU A 64 -13.26 6.47 -3.58
N LYS A 65 -13.60 7.64 -4.14
CA LYS A 65 -14.34 8.69 -3.44
C LYS A 65 -15.60 8.16 -2.77
N GLN A 66 -16.46 7.46 -3.50
CA GLN A 66 -17.70 6.90 -2.95
C GLN A 66 -17.47 5.89 -1.81
N ARG A 67 -16.30 5.23 -1.83
CA ARG A 67 -15.92 4.27 -0.79
C ARG A 67 -15.33 4.99 0.42
N ILE A 68 -14.44 5.95 0.17
CA ILE A 68 -13.80 6.76 1.22
C ILE A 68 -14.83 7.65 1.92
N ASP A 69 -15.87 8.11 1.24
CA ASP A 69 -16.94 8.90 1.86
C ASP A 69 -17.64 8.17 3.00
N LYS A 70 -17.69 6.84 2.95
CA LYS A 70 -18.28 5.99 3.98
C LYS A 70 -17.33 5.68 5.14
N LEU A 71 -16.04 5.98 5.00
CA LEU A 71 -15.06 5.75 6.05
C LEU A 71 -15.19 6.77 7.16
N THR A 72 -14.87 6.32 8.35
CA THR A 72 -14.67 7.17 9.54
C THR A 72 -13.25 6.99 10.04
N GLY A 73 -12.69 8.02 10.66
CA GLY A 73 -11.35 7.96 11.25
C GLY A 73 -10.22 8.04 10.23
N SER A 74 -9.11 7.39 10.56
CA SER A 74 -7.89 7.37 9.76
C SER A 74 -7.90 6.25 8.73
N PHE A 75 -7.15 6.47 7.63
CA PHE A 75 -7.00 5.46 6.58
C PHE A 75 -5.60 5.51 5.96
N LEU A 76 -5.14 4.35 5.53
CA LEU A 76 -4.00 4.18 4.65
C LEU A 76 -4.53 4.03 3.23
N PHE A 77 -4.17 4.92 2.35
CA PHE A 77 -4.47 4.82 0.92
C PHE A 77 -3.18 4.57 0.15
N VAL A 78 -3.15 3.47 -0.59
CA VAL A 78 -2.04 3.13 -1.48
C VAL A 78 -2.52 3.27 -2.92
N ASP A 79 -1.99 4.30 -3.58
CA ASP A 79 -2.19 4.56 -5.00
C ASP A 79 -1.00 3.99 -5.78
N TYR A 80 -1.29 3.04 -6.66
CA TYR A 80 -0.31 2.48 -7.58
C TYR A 80 -0.45 3.16 -8.94
N GLY A 81 0.50 4.04 -9.24
CA GLY A 81 0.51 4.83 -10.46
C GLY A 81 1.05 4.08 -11.68
N GLU A 82 1.54 4.86 -12.62
CA GLU A 82 2.08 4.40 -13.90
C GLU A 82 3.29 3.48 -13.72
N VAL A 83 3.45 2.58 -14.69
CA VAL A 83 4.63 1.73 -14.82
C VAL A 83 5.46 2.23 -15.99
N ASP A 84 6.64 2.73 -15.71
CA ASP A 84 7.64 3.10 -16.72
C ASP A 84 8.48 1.86 -17.06
N ILE A 85 8.66 1.60 -18.37
CA ILE A 85 9.47 0.50 -18.87
C ILE A 85 10.65 1.12 -19.61
N GLN A 86 11.86 0.85 -19.17
CA GLN A 86 13.09 1.35 -19.79
C GLN A 86 14.00 0.18 -20.21
N ASP A 87 14.56 0.27 -21.41
CA ASP A 87 15.59 -0.66 -21.88
C ASP A 87 16.91 -0.33 -21.15
N ASP A 88 17.51 -1.31 -20.49
CA ASP A 88 18.81 -1.16 -19.83
C ASP A 88 20.02 -1.25 -20.79
N GLY A 89 19.77 -1.37 -22.10
CA GLY A 89 20.78 -1.54 -23.14
C GLY A 89 21.48 -2.91 -23.13
N ARG A 90 21.06 -3.84 -22.25
CA ARG A 90 21.62 -5.19 -22.07
C ARG A 90 20.63 -6.31 -22.40
N ARG A 91 19.59 -6.01 -23.18
CA ARG A 91 18.47 -6.92 -23.52
C ARG A 91 17.57 -7.27 -22.32
N SER A 92 17.54 -6.46 -21.28
CA SER A 92 16.55 -6.54 -20.22
C SER A 92 15.84 -5.19 -20.06
N PHE A 93 14.65 -5.25 -19.48
CA PHE A 93 13.85 -4.05 -19.25
C PHE A 93 13.74 -3.80 -17.76
N GLU A 94 14.01 -2.58 -17.37
CA GLU A 94 13.74 -2.11 -16.01
C GLU A 94 12.35 -1.51 -15.95
N CYS A 95 11.51 -2.07 -15.08
CA CYS A 95 10.19 -1.54 -14.83
C CYS A 95 10.19 -0.75 -13.51
N THR A 96 9.78 0.49 -13.57
CA THR A 96 9.62 1.33 -12.38
C THR A 96 8.16 1.70 -12.22
N GLN A 97 7.58 1.42 -11.06
CA GLN A 97 6.22 1.80 -10.72
C GLN A 97 6.23 2.91 -9.68
N ARG A 98 5.49 3.97 -9.93
CA ARG A 98 5.23 5.03 -8.95
C ARG A 98 4.17 4.57 -7.97
N ILE A 99 4.40 4.82 -6.69
CA ILE A 99 3.49 4.49 -5.60
C ILE A 99 3.35 5.70 -4.71
N ALA A 100 2.12 6.06 -4.40
CA ALA A 100 1.82 7.07 -3.39
C ALA A 100 1.17 6.39 -2.18
N VAL A 101 1.79 6.54 -1.02
CA VAL A 101 1.30 5.98 0.25
C VAL A 101 0.82 7.12 1.10
N THR A 102 -0.49 7.27 1.23
CA THR A 102 -1.12 8.36 1.96
C THR A 102 -1.68 7.86 3.27
N VAL A 103 -1.33 8.52 4.37
CA VAL A 103 -2.02 8.38 5.66
C VAL A 103 -2.79 9.65 5.91
N ALA A 104 -4.11 9.54 6.01
CA ALA A 104 -4.98 10.67 6.24
C ALA A 104 -6.09 10.33 7.22
N GLN A 105 -6.71 11.35 7.77
CA GLN A 105 -7.83 11.24 8.69
C GLN A 105 -8.95 12.18 8.27
N LYS A 106 -10.18 11.70 8.35
CA LYS A 106 -11.36 12.53 8.17
C LYS A 106 -11.53 13.51 9.34
N LEU A 107 -11.90 14.72 8.98
CA LEU A 107 -12.13 15.79 9.94
C LEU A 107 -13.45 16.50 9.59
N SER A 108 -14.17 16.95 10.62
CA SER A 108 -15.40 17.70 10.42
C SER A 108 -15.15 18.95 9.55
N SER A 109 -16.13 19.31 8.73
CA SER A 109 -16.09 20.58 7.97
C SER A 109 -15.98 21.82 8.85
N ASN A 110 -16.44 21.71 10.12
CA ASN A 110 -16.39 22.79 11.11
C ASN A 110 -15.10 22.80 11.94
N ALA A 111 -14.14 21.93 11.62
CA ALA A 111 -12.88 21.82 12.34
C ALA A 111 -12.10 23.12 12.29
N ASP A 112 -11.61 23.54 13.43
CA ASP A 112 -10.76 24.72 13.59
C ASP A 112 -9.30 24.45 13.15
N MET A 113 -8.48 25.48 13.24
CA MET A 113 -7.07 25.40 12.85
C MET A 113 -6.28 24.44 13.75
N LEU A 114 -6.56 24.41 15.05
CA LEU A 114 -5.85 23.56 16.00
C LEU A 114 -6.17 22.08 15.75
N GLU A 115 -7.44 21.75 15.51
CA GLU A 115 -7.86 20.38 15.16
C GLU A 115 -7.16 19.89 13.88
N ARG A 116 -7.03 20.76 12.87
CA ARG A 116 -6.29 20.43 11.63
C ARG A 116 -4.80 20.19 11.89
N VAL A 117 -4.16 21.00 12.73
CA VAL A 117 -2.76 20.82 13.10
C VAL A 117 -2.57 19.51 13.85
N ILE A 118 -3.46 19.18 14.80
CA ILE A 118 -3.41 17.92 15.56
C ILE A 118 -3.55 16.72 14.61
N VAL A 119 -4.48 16.76 13.66
CA VAL A 119 -4.68 15.67 12.68
C VAL A 119 -3.45 15.54 11.77
N ASN A 120 -2.90 16.64 11.30
CA ASN A 120 -1.69 16.61 10.47
C ASN A 120 -0.49 16.04 11.24
N ASP A 121 -0.29 16.41 12.50
CA ASP A 121 0.79 15.87 13.34
C ASP A 121 0.62 14.35 13.55
N ARG A 122 -0.57 13.90 13.93
CA ARG A 122 -0.87 12.48 14.12
C ARG A 122 -0.66 11.66 12.84
N THR A 123 -1.16 12.14 11.72
CA THR A 123 -1.05 11.42 10.44
C THR A 123 0.40 11.40 9.94
N LEU A 124 1.20 12.44 10.23
CA LEU A 124 2.64 12.43 9.95
C LEU A 124 3.38 11.40 10.81
N GLN A 125 3.04 11.29 12.09
CA GLN A 125 3.60 10.27 12.98
C GLN A 125 3.27 8.85 12.49
N MET A 126 2.01 8.58 12.11
CA MET A 126 1.62 7.28 11.54
C MET A 126 2.37 6.98 10.23
N LEU A 127 2.46 7.96 9.32
CA LEU A 127 3.20 7.79 8.06
C LEU A 127 4.69 7.55 8.30
N SER A 128 5.28 8.23 9.29
CA SER A 128 6.67 8.02 9.67
C SER A 128 6.94 6.61 10.20
N GLN A 129 5.99 6.02 10.93
CA GLN A 129 6.08 4.62 11.38
C GLN A 129 6.00 3.66 10.18
N VAL A 130 5.09 3.91 9.24
CA VAL A 130 5.00 3.14 7.98
C VAL A 130 6.33 3.21 7.22
N HIS A 131 6.88 4.42 7.04
CA HIS A 131 8.14 4.62 6.33
C HIS A 131 9.32 3.92 7.04
N ALA A 132 9.45 4.10 8.36
CA ALA A 132 10.50 3.44 9.14
C ALA A 132 10.44 1.91 9.01
N ARG A 133 9.24 1.34 8.99
CA ARG A 133 9.08 -0.09 8.80
C ARG A 133 9.45 -0.53 7.38
N ILE A 134 9.05 0.22 6.35
CA ILE A 134 9.47 -0.06 4.97
C ILE A 134 10.99 -0.10 4.87
N MET A 135 11.69 0.87 5.48
CA MET A 135 13.15 0.92 5.50
C MET A 135 13.76 -0.33 6.15
N ALA A 136 13.23 -0.75 7.31
CA ALA A 136 13.70 -1.94 8.00
C ALA A 136 13.47 -3.23 7.18
N ASP A 137 12.31 -3.36 6.55
CA ASP A 137 11.97 -4.52 5.73
C ASP A 137 12.84 -4.62 4.48
N VAL A 138 13.19 -3.49 3.86
CA VAL A 138 14.13 -3.48 2.72
C VAL A 138 15.50 -4.00 3.12
N GLU A 139 15.94 -3.67 4.35
CA GLU A 139 17.25 -4.11 4.84
C GLU A 139 17.27 -5.59 5.25
N THR A 140 16.18 -6.09 5.83
CA THR A 140 16.13 -7.43 6.45
C THR A 140 15.47 -8.48 5.56
N GLU A 141 14.36 -8.14 4.91
CA GLU A 141 13.56 -9.10 4.13
C GLU A 141 13.93 -9.15 2.66
N GLY A 142 14.81 -8.25 2.20
CA GLY A 142 15.24 -8.19 0.81
C GLY A 142 14.06 -7.99 -0.14
N LEU A 143 13.21 -7.02 0.14
CA LEU A 143 12.08 -6.69 -0.73
C LEU A 143 12.58 -6.36 -2.14
N TYR A 144 12.55 -7.36 -3.02
CA TYR A 144 13.15 -7.30 -4.37
C TYR A 144 12.53 -6.21 -5.27
N TRP A 145 11.35 -5.72 -4.91
CA TRP A 145 10.63 -4.67 -5.62
C TRP A 145 10.87 -3.27 -5.05
N MET A 146 11.65 -3.16 -3.96
CA MET A 146 12.05 -1.89 -3.37
C MET A 146 13.56 -1.74 -3.38
N ASP A 147 14.02 -0.59 -3.83
CA ASP A 147 15.42 -0.20 -3.79
C ASP A 147 15.65 0.75 -2.61
N ARG A 148 16.68 0.48 -1.81
CA ARG A 148 17.06 1.31 -0.66
C ARG A 148 17.27 2.77 -1.03
N GLU A 149 17.95 3.04 -2.14
CA GLU A 149 18.19 4.40 -2.59
C GLU A 149 16.90 5.18 -2.87
N ARG A 150 15.94 4.52 -3.50
CA ARG A 150 14.64 5.13 -3.84
C ARG A 150 13.75 5.38 -2.64
N ILE A 151 13.92 4.63 -1.54
CA ILE A 151 13.18 4.82 -0.29
C ILE A 151 13.85 5.88 0.56
N THR A 152 15.17 5.96 0.56
CA THR A 152 15.93 6.96 1.30
C THR A 152 15.73 8.36 0.71
N ASN A 153 15.56 8.44 -0.62
CA ASN A 153 15.35 9.70 -1.35
C ASN A 153 13.88 9.92 -1.73
N CYS A 154 12.96 9.46 -0.88
CA CYS A 154 11.53 9.68 -1.07
C CYS A 154 11.10 11.08 -0.60
N GLU A 155 9.94 11.50 -1.06
CA GLU A 155 9.34 12.80 -0.73
C GLU A 155 8.07 12.60 0.09
N ILE A 156 7.91 13.38 1.15
CA ILE A 156 6.68 13.45 1.93
C ILE A 156 6.01 14.80 1.65
N ILE A 157 4.81 14.76 1.08
CA ILE A 157 4.04 15.95 0.73
C ILE A 157 2.73 16.02 1.52
N PRO A 158 2.22 17.23 1.82
CA PRO A 158 0.93 17.37 2.46
C PRO A 158 -0.20 16.82 1.59
N PHE A 159 -1.13 16.10 2.21
CA PHE A 159 -2.37 15.64 1.59
C PHE A 159 -3.55 16.42 2.16
N VAL A 160 -4.26 17.13 1.29
CA VAL A 160 -5.48 17.85 1.65
C VAL A 160 -6.53 17.57 0.59
N SER A 161 -7.64 16.99 1.01
CA SER A 161 -8.79 16.79 0.14
C SER A 161 -10.02 17.44 0.75
N ALA A 162 -10.47 18.54 0.15
CA ALA A 162 -11.70 19.23 0.55
C ALA A 162 -12.93 18.36 0.32
N GLU A 163 -12.94 17.59 -0.77
CA GLU A 163 -14.04 16.70 -1.14
C GLU A 163 -14.22 15.55 -0.16
N LEU A 164 -13.12 14.98 0.34
CA LEU A 164 -13.15 13.90 1.32
C LEU A 164 -13.14 14.41 2.77
N GLN A 165 -13.04 15.71 2.96
CA GLN A 165 -12.85 16.29 4.29
C GLN A 165 -11.71 15.60 5.06
N SER A 166 -10.58 15.38 4.37
CA SER A 166 -9.47 14.60 4.88
C SER A 166 -8.17 15.36 4.80
N TYR A 167 -7.35 15.20 5.83
CA TYR A 167 -6.04 15.83 6.00
C TYR A 167 -5.01 14.78 6.37
N GLY A 168 -3.79 14.94 5.88
CA GLY A 168 -2.71 14.00 6.17
C GLY A 168 -1.48 14.24 5.30
N TRP A 169 -0.76 13.16 5.01
CA TRP A 169 0.50 13.20 4.30
C TRP A 169 0.64 12.03 3.34
N THR A 170 1.31 12.27 2.24
CA THR A 170 1.61 11.27 1.21
C THR A 170 3.11 11.08 1.09
N LEU A 171 3.56 9.86 1.19
CA LEU A 171 4.90 9.40 0.89
C LEU A 171 4.95 8.95 -0.57
N MET A 172 5.80 9.61 -1.37
CA MET A 172 6.01 9.27 -2.77
C MET A 172 7.17 8.28 -2.89
N LEU A 173 6.89 7.09 -3.41
CA LEU A 173 7.83 5.99 -3.58
C LEU A 173 7.93 5.58 -5.05
N SER A 174 9.04 4.92 -5.38
CA SER A 174 9.17 4.19 -6.64
C SER A 174 9.51 2.74 -6.32
N ALA A 175 8.68 1.81 -6.80
CA ALA A 175 8.98 0.39 -6.74
C ALA A 175 9.69 -0.05 -8.01
N LYS A 176 10.71 -0.88 -7.85
CA LYS A 176 11.37 -1.55 -8.97
C LYS A 176 10.60 -2.82 -9.29
N GLY A 177 10.00 -2.88 -10.47
CA GLY A 177 9.30 -4.07 -10.96
C GLY A 177 10.27 -5.10 -11.53
N ALA A 178 9.82 -6.36 -11.57
CA ALA A 178 10.46 -7.34 -12.44
C ALA A 178 10.22 -6.94 -13.89
N ASP A 179 11.13 -7.34 -14.78
CA ASP A 179 10.92 -7.25 -16.21
C ASP A 179 9.60 -7.96 -16.58
N ILE A 180 8.57 -7.17 -16.88
CA ILE A 180 7.24 -7.70 -17.22
C ILE A 180 7.24 -8.35 -18.61
N LEU A 181 8.27 -8.13 -19.41
CA LEU A 181 8.45 -8.74 -20.72
C LEU A 181 9.24 -10.06 -20.62
N ASP A 182 9.91 -10.33 -19.50
CA ASP A 182 10.54 -11.63 -19.24
C ASP A 182 9.52 -12.66 -18.74
N THR A 183 8.90 -13.34 -19.69
CA THR A 183 7.94 -14.43 -19.42
C THR A 183 8.55 -15.61 -18.67
N HIS A 184 9.86 -15.83 -18.74
CA HIS A 184 10.56 -16.91 -18.03
C HIS A 184 10.70 -16.60 -16.54
N SER A 185 10.91 -15.35 -16.15
CA SER A 185 10.98 -14.95 -14.75
C SER A 185 9.60 -15.05 -14.09
N LEU A 186 8.52 -14.73 -14.80
CA LEU A 186 7.14 -14.90 -14.35
C LEU A 186 6.79 -16.37 -14.12
N ALA A 187 7.16 -17.27 -15.06
CA ALA A 187 6.94 -18.71 -14.90
C ALA A 187 7.69 -19.28 -13.69
N ARG A 188 8.94 -18.87 -13.44
CA ARG A 188 9.70 -19.28 -12.25
C ARG A 188 9.08 -18.79 -10.94
N LYS A 189 8.48 -17.58 -10.92
CA LYS A 189 7.78 -17.06 -9.75
C LYS A 189 6.49 -17.84 -9.47
N MET A 190 5.74 -18.19 -10.51
CA MET A 190 4.55 -19.03 -10.37
C MET A 190 4.89 -20.43 -9.83
N MET A 191 5.96 -21.06 -10.31
CA MET A 191 6.42 -22.36 -9.80
C MET A 191 6.87 -22.29 -8.34
N ARG A 192 7.53 -21.20 -7.90
CA ARG A 192 7.90 -21.02 -6.48
C ARG A 192 6.68 -20.85 -5.59
N ARG A 193 5.62 -20.18 -6.04
CA ARG A 193 4.36 -20.06 -5.28
C ARG A 193 3.67 -21.41 -5.07
N GLN A 194 3.74 -22.31 -6.05
CA GLN A 194 3.18 -23.66 -5.94
C GLN A 194 3.98 -24.59 -4.98
N SER A 195 5.29 -24.39 -4.85
CA SER A 195 6.14 -25.19 -3.97
C SER A 195 6.01 -24.83 -2.47
N PHE A 196 5.32 -23.74 -2.12
CA PHE A 196 5.01 -23.36 -0.74
C PHE A 196 3.58 -23.74 -0.32
N ALA A 197 2.82 -24.47 -1.15
CA ALA A 197 1.59 -25.08 -0.70
C ALA A 197 1.94 -26.21 0.28
N PRO A 198 1.48 -26.18 1.55
CA PRO A 198 1.73 -27.26 2.48
C PRO A 198 1.08 -28.52 1.91
N SER A 199 1.85 -29.59 1.77
CA SER A 199 1.31 -30.95 1.58
C SER A 199 0.41 -31.26 2.77
N GLU A 200 -0.83 -31.63 2.47
CA GLU A 200 -1.80 -32.13 3.43
C GLU A 200 -1.26 -33.30 4.25
#